data_9fd2935d4f690e4ad1a49a4ff1e70697
#
_entry.id   9fd2935d4f690e4ad1a49a4ff1e70697
#
_cell.length_a   1.000
_cell.length_b   1.000
_cell.length_c   1.000
_cell.angle_alpha   90.00
_cell.angle_beta   90.00
_cell.angle_gamma   90.00
#
_symmetry.space_group_name_H-M   'P 1'
#
loop_
_entity.id
_entity.type
_entity.pdbx_description
1 polymer ?
#
loop_
_entity_poly.entity_id
_entity_poly.type
_entity_poly.pdbx_seq_one_letter_code
_entity_poly.pdbx_strand_id
1 'polypeptide(L)'
;MARLRHIAVCVKDLEKAAKFYETVFELKRVGREDIEIGSAIYLSDGVVNLALLKFAGARGNDLADPANAVGANHFGFQVDDLAEAQRRIEAAGGKFFFDLGDARKGNFERKFKDPDGVLFDISQHGWIGTDGCG
;
A
#
# COMPACT_ATOMS: atom_id res chain seq x y z
N MET A 1 -9.40 -14.81 7.69
CA MET A 1 -10.03 -13.52 8.03
C MET A 1 -9.14 -12.37 7.58
N ALA A 2 -9.71 -11.38 6.92
CA ALA A 2 -8.94 -10.23 6.45
C ALA A 2 -8.46 -9.36 7.60
N ARG A 3 -7.25 -8.79 7.45
CA ARG A 3 -6.64 -7.91 8.45
C ARG A 3 -6.12 -6.65 7.78
N LEU A 4 -6.44 -5.50 8.35
CA LEU A 4 -5.89 -4.22 7.89
C LEU A 4 -4.42 -4.15 8.29
N ARG A 5 -3.51 -4.10 7.30
CA ARG A 5 -2.07 -4.21 7.54
C ARG A 5 -1.23 -3.15 6.85
N HIS A 6 -1.84 -2.33 6.00
CA HIS A 6 -1.09 -1.41 5.15
C HIS A 6 -1.83 -0.09 5.01
N ILE A 7 -1.10 1.01 5.21
CA ILE A 7 -1.59 2.36 4.97
C ILE A 7 -0.52 3.09 4.15
N ALA A 8 -0.92 3.69 3.04
CA ALA A 8 -0.03 4.43 2.17
C ALA A 8 -0.37 5.92 2.18
N VAL A 9 0.65 6.73 2.40
CA VAL A 9 0.52 8.19 2.53
C VAL A 9 1.49 8.85 1.55
N CYS A 10 0.98 9.73 0.71
CA CYS A 10 1.80 10.53 -0.19
C CYS A 10 2.41 11.70 0.57
N VAL A 11 3.71 11.92 0.36
CA VAL A 11 4.48 12.98 1.02
C VAL A 11 5.34 13.73 0.00
N LYS A 12 5.73 14.95 0.34
CA LYS A 12 6.56 15.78 -0.53
C LYS A 12 8.03 15.36 -0.50
N ASP A 13 8.53 14.98 0.68
CA ASP A 13 9.91 14.62 0.93
C ASP A 13 9.95 13.33 1.75
N LEU A 14 10.37 12.24 1.13
CA LEU A 14 10.36 10.90 1.74
C LEU A 14 11.21 10.84 3.01
N GLU A 15 12.45 11.34 2.95
CA GLU A 15 13.37 11.26 4.09
C GLU A 15 12.90 12.13 5.26
N LYS A 16 12.41 13.31 4.96
CA LYS A 16 11.89 14.22 6.00
C LYS A 16 10.67 13.63 6.70
N ALA A 17 9.75 13.05 5.93
CA ALA A 17 8.56 12.40 6.48
C ALA A 17 8.93 11.17 7.29
N ALA A 18 9.82 10.32 6.77
CA ALA A 18 10.29 9.12 7.48
C ALA A 18 10.91 9.50 8.84
N LYS A 19 11.79 10.50 8.83
CA LYS A 19 12.45 10.95 10.05
C LYS A 19 11.46 11.48 11.10
N PHE A 20 10.40 12.16 10.64
CA PHE A 20 9.35 12.63 11.54
C PHE A 20 8.69 11.46 12.28
N TYR A 21 8.20 10.46 11.56
CA TYR A 21 7.51 9.32 12.17
C TYR A 21 8.44 8.42 12.99
N GLU A 22 9.70 8.28 12.55
CA GLU A 22 10.72 7.54 13.32
C GLU A 22 11.02 8.23 14.65
N THR A 23 11.13 9.55 14.64
CA THR A 23 11.50 10.33 15.82
C THR A 23 10.33 10.48 16.80
N VAL A 24 9.15 10.80 16.30
CA VAL A 24 7.99 11.10 17.15
C VAL A 24 7.33 9.84 17.70
N PHE A 25 7.16 8.82 16.85
CA PHE A 25 6.41 7.61 17.20
C PHE A 25 7.28 6.36 17.29
N GLU A 26 8.57 6.50 17.10
CA GLU A 26 9.54 5.40 17.18
C GLU A 26 9.24 4.26 16.19
N LEU A 27 8.60 4.57 15.06
CA LEU A 27 8.39 3.59 14.00
C LEU A 27 9.74 3.16 13.44
N LYS A 28 9.84 1.91 13.08
CA LYS A 28 11.07 1.35 12.50
C LYS A 28 11.02 1.42 11.00
N ARG A 29 12.12 1.84 10.40
CA ARG A 29 12.30 1.78 8.95
C ARG A 29 12.57 0.33 8.56
N VAL A 30 11.73 -0.24 7.72
CA VAL A 30 11.79 -1.66 7.34
C VAL A 30 12.10 -1.88 5.87
N GLY A 31 12.07 -0.84 5.04
CA GLY A 31 12.44 -0.99 3.64
C GLY A 31 12.34 0.29 2.84
N ARG A 32 12.85 0.22 1.60
CA ARG A 32 12.77 1.27 0.59
C ARG A 32 12.62 0.62 -0.77
N GLU A 33 11.78 1.20 -1.62
CA GLU A 33 11.66 0.81 -3.03
C GLU A 33 11.73 2.04 -3.93
N ASP A 34 12.42 1.88 -5.05
CA ASP A 34 12.43 2.86 -6.13
C ASP A 34 12.07 2.09 -7.40
N ILE A 35 10.87 2.33 -7.93
CA ILE A 35 10.33 1.65 -9.10
C ILE A 35 9.79 2.67 -10.10
N GLU A 36 9.31 2.20 -11.26
CA GLU A 36 8.83 3.08 -12.34
C GLU A 36 7.77 4.07 -11.88
N ILE A 37 6.82 3.63 -11.04
CA ILE A 37 5.70 4.48 -10.62
C ILE A 37 6.04 5.44 -9.48
N GLY A 38 7.23 5.33 -8.90
CA GLY A 38 7.68 6.22 -7.84
C GLY A 38 8.58 5.57 -6.82
N SER A 39 8.74 6.24 -5.70
CA SER A 39 9.60 5.81 -4.60
C SER A 39 8.79 5.67 -3.32
N ALA A 40 9.23 4.76 -2.45
CA ALA A 40 8.59 4.52 -1.17
C ALA A 40 9.62 4.26 -0.08
N ILE A 41 9.33 4.75 1.12
CA ILE A 41 10.01 4.31 2.34
C ILE A 41 8.95 3.63 3.21
N TYR A 42 9.26 2.45 3.71
CA TYR A 42 8.35 1.68 4.54
C TYR A 42 8.77 1.76 6.01
N LEU A 43 7.81 2.13 6.84
CA LEU A 43 7.94 2.12 8.29
C LEU A 43 6.96 1.12 8.88
N SER A 44 7.20 0.66 10.11
CA SER A 44 6.27 -0.26 10.75
C SER A 44 6.34 -0.17 12.27
N ASP A 45 5.23 -0.46 12.92
CA ASP A 45 5.13 -0.70 14.36
C ASP A 45 5.17 -2.20 14.71
N GLY A 46 5.38 -3.06 13.70
CA GLY A 46 5.35 -4.52 13.84
C GLY A 46 4.01 -5.14 13.42
N VAL A 47 2.96 -4.36 13.34
CA VAL A 47 1.60 -4.82 13.01
C VAL A 47 1.13 -4.22 11.69
N VAL A 48 1.31 -2.92 11.50
CA VAL A 48 0.90 -2.18 10.29
C VAL A 48 2.12 -1.64 9.57
N ASN A 49 2.12 -1.78 8.26
CA ASN A 49 3.09 -1.15 7.36
C ASN A 49 2.58 0.23 7.00
N LEU A 50 3.37 1.26 7.29
CA LEU A 50 3.12 2.62 6.83
C LEU A 50 4.04 2.91 5.65
N ALA A 51 3.48 3.01 4.46
CA ALA A 51 4.23 3.34 3.26
C ALA A 51 4.17 4.84 3.01
N LEU A 52 5.34 5.47 2.99
CA LEU A 52 5.47 6.87 2.58
C LEU A 52 5.81 6.86 1.10
N LEU A 53 4.98 7.51 0.29
CA LEU A 53 5.05 7.42 -1.16
C LEU A 53 5.32 8.77 -1.81
N LYS A 54 6.06 8.72 -2.92
CA LYS A 54 6.19 9.84 -3.84
C LYS A 54 6.09 9.28 -5.26
N PHE A 55 4.93 9.46 -5.88
CA PHE A 55 4.69 8.99 -7.24
C PHE A 55 5.49 9.76 -8.28
N ALA A 56 5.87 9.09 -9.35
CA ALA A 56 6.63 9.66 -10.47
C ALA A 56 6.29 8.91 -11.75
N GLY A 57 6.56 9.56 -12.89
CA GLY A 57 6.29 8.98 -14.22
C GLY A 57 4.81 9.00 -14.58
N ALA A 58 4.50 8.62 -15.84
CA ALA A 58 3.13 8.67 -16.35
C ALA A 58 2.18 7.76 -15.56
N ARG A 59 2.59 6.51 -15.28
CA ARG A 59 1.78 5.57 -14.49
C ARG A 59 1.66 6.00 -13.03
N GLY A 60 2.73 6.55 -12.46
CA GLY A 60 2.70 7.08 -11.10
C GLY A 60 1.72 8.23 -10.97
N ASN A 61 1.68 9.10 -11.96
CA ASN A 61 0.74 10.22 -11.98
C ASN A 61 -0.72 9.76 -12.05
N ASP A 62 -1.01 8.62 -12.68
CA ASP A 62 -2.35 8.05 -12.72
C ASP A 62 -2.80 7.52 -11.34
N LEU A 63 -1.85 7.18 -10.48
CA LEU A 63 -2.11 6.69 -9.12
C LEU A 63 -2.16 7.81 -8.10
N ALA A 64 -1.51 8.93 -8.38
CA ALA A 64 -1.55 10.09 -7.52
C ALA A 64 -2.91 10.77 -7.66
N ASP A 65 -3.39 11.34 -6.56
CA ASP A 65 -4.59 12.18 -6.58
C ASP A 65 -4.15 13.64 -6.72
N PRO A 66 -4.40 14.31 -7.87
CA PRO A 66 -4.01 15.71 -8.05
C PRO A 66 -4.62 16.65 -7.01
N ALA A 67 -5.80 16.31 -6.48
CA ALA A 67 -6.45 17.10 -5.43
C ALA A 67 -5.83 16.87 -4.05
N ASN A 68 -5.19 15.70 -3.86
CA ASN A 68 -4.55 15.28 -2.60
C ASN A 68 -3.14 14.75 -2.87
N ALA A 69 -2.27 15.62 -3.40
CA ALA A 69 -0.87 15.25 -3.69
C ALA A 69 -0.10 14.85 -2.41
N VAL A 70 -0.63 15.20 -1.26
CA VAL A 70 -0.11 14.87 0.07
C VAL A 70 -1.27 14.32 0.90
N GLY A 71 -1.00 13.26 1.68
CA GLY A 71 -1.99 12.66 2.56
C GLY A 71 -2.31 11.21 2.21
N ALA A 72 -3.33 10.66 2.83
CA ALA A 72 -3.71 9.26 2.65
C ALA A 72 -4.06 8.97 1.19
N ASN A 73 -3.46 7.91 0.63
CA ASN A 73 -3.68 7.49 -0.75
C ASN A 73 -4.50 6.21 -0.82
N HIS A 74 -4.07 5.18 -0.10
CA HIS A 74 -4.78 3.91 -0.07
C HIS A 74 -4.42 3.13 1.20
N PHE A 75 -5.14 2.04 1.41
CA PHE A 75 -4.89 1.12 2.51
C PHE A 75 -5.01 -0.30 1.99
N GLY A 76 -4.58 -1.28 2.79
CA GLY A 76 -4.53 -2.64 2.31
C GLY A 76 -4.87 -3.69 3.36
N PHE A 77 -5.45 -4.78 2.89
CA PHE A 77 -5.84 -5.93 3.69
C PHE A 77 -5.01 -7.14 3.34
N GLN A 78 -4.48 -7.80 4.35
CA GLN A 78 -3.94 -9.13 4.16
C GLN A 78 -5.10 -10.13 4.18
N VAL A 79 -5.17 -10.97 3.16
CA VAL A 79 -6.24 -11.95 2.98
C VAL A 79 -5.65 -13.35 2.90
N ASP A 80 -6.44 -14.36 3.25
CA ASP A 80 -5.98 -15.74 3.23
C ASP A 80 -6.00 -16.33 1.81
N ASP A 81 -6.90 -15.84 0.95
CA ASP A 81 -7.11 -16.34 -0.41
C ASP A 81 -7.46 -15.17 -1.34
N LEU A 82 -6.58 -14.85 -2.28
CA LEU A 82 -6.76 -13.75 -3.23
C LEU A 82 -8.01 -13.94 -4.11
N ALA A 83 -8.20 -15.14 -4.63
CA ALA A 83 -9.32 -15.42 -5.56
C ALA A 83 -10.66 -15.27 -4.84
N GLU A 84 -10.76 -15.79 -3.64
CA GLU A 84 -11.98 -15.69 -2.82
C GLU A 84 -12.25 -14.24 -2.41
N ALA A 85 -11.20 -13.51 -2.02
CA ALA A 85 -11.33 -12.09 -1.68
C ALA A 85 -11.80 -11.28 -2.88
N GLN A 86 -11.22 -11.51 -4.07
CA GLN A 86 -11.64 -10.84 -5.29
C GLN A 86 -13.11 -11.13 -5.61
N ARG A 87 -13.53 -12.39 -5.52
CA ARG A 87 -14.92 -12.78 -5.76
C ARG A 87 -15.88 -12.01 -4.86
N ARG A 88 -15.56 -11.89 -3.58
CA ARG A 88 -16.36 -11.15 -2.61
C ARG A 88 -16.39 -9.64 -2.89
N ILE A 89 -15.24 -9.08 -3.25
CA ILE A 89 -15.12 -7.66 -3.61
C ILE A 89 -16.02 -7.34 -4.80
N GLU A 90 -15.92 -8.14 -5.86
CA GLU A 90 -16.68 -7.91 -7.09
C GLU A 90 -18.19 -8.11 -6.87
N ALA A 91 -18.57 -9.12 -6.08
CA ALA A 91 -19.95 -9.36 -5.73
C ALA A 91 -20.57 -8.21 -4.93
N ALA A 92 -19.76 -7.48 -4.17
CA ALA A 92 -20.20 -6.35 -3.35
C ALA A 92 -20.07 -5.00 -4.05
N GLY A 93 -19.69 -4.97 -5.35
CA GLY A 93 -19.62 -3.74 -6.13
C GLY A 93 -18.24 -3.10 -6.23
N GLY A 94 -17.20 -3.74 -5.69
CA GLY A 94 -15.82 -3.31 -5.89
C GLY A 94 -15.34 -3.64 -7.29
N LYS A 95 -14.34 -2.90 -7.78
CA LYS A 95 -13.82 -3.07 -9.14
C LYS A 95 -12.32 -3.26 -9.13
N PHE A 96 -11.86 -4.24 -9.90
CA PHE A 96 -10.42 -4.46 -10.12
C PHE A 96 -9.80 -3.23 -10.78
N PHE A 97 -8.60 -2.87 -10.33
CA PHE A 97 -7.84 -1.77 -10.90
C PHE A 97 -6.59 -2.29 -11.62
N PHE A 98 -5.60 -2.80 -10.88
CA PHE A 98 -4.44 -3.47 -11.48
C PHE A 98 -3.63 -4.25 -10.44
N ASP A 99 -2.72 -5.09 -10.93
CA ASP A 99 -1.76 -5.83 -10.10
C ASP A 99 -0.42 -5.11 -10.06
N LEU A 100 0.22 -5.07 -8.89
CA LEU A 100 1.56 -4.57 -8.69
C LEU A 100 2.44 -5.65 -8.08
N GLY A 101 3.66 -5.79 -8.62
CA GLY A 101 4.59 -6.81 -8.17
C GLY A 101 4.40 -8.15 -8.87
N ASP A 102 5.04 -9.17 -8.33
CA ASP A 102 5.00 -10.54 -8.87
C ASP A 102 4.32 -11.47 -7.86
N ALA A 103 3.22 -12.09 -8.28
CA ALA A 103 2.44 -12.99 -7.42
C ALA A 103 3.26 -14.18 -6.88
N ARG A 104 4.39 -14.53 -7.53
CA ARG A 104 5.30 -15.59 -7.09
C ARG A 104 6.29 -15.12 -6.02
N LYS A 105 6.33 -13.82 -5.74
CA LYS A 105 7.22 -13.18 -4.77
C LYS A 105 6.39 -12.50 -3.67
N GLY A 106 7.00 -12.17 -2.56
CA GLY A 106 6.30 -11.60 -1.41
C GLY A 106 5.91 -10.12 -1.54
N ASN A 107 6.06 -9.52 -2.73
CA ASN A 107 5.78 -8.10 -2.95
C ASN A 107 4.54 -7.86 -3.81
N PHE A 108 3.66 -8.84 -3.92
CA PHE A 108 2.48 -8.74 -4.77
C PHE A 108 1.32 -8.07 -4.07
N GLU A 109 0.70 -7.11 -4.75
CA GLU A 109 -0.51 -6.41 -4.32
C GLU A 109 -1.51 -6.39 -5.47
N ARG A 110 -2.77 -6.71 -5.19
CA ARG A 110 -3.87 -6.55 -6.13
C ARG A 110 -4.72 -5.36 -5.72
N LYS A 111 -4.86 -4.40 -6.62
CA LYS A 111 -5.53 -3.14 -6.33
C LYS A 111 -6.96 -3.14 -6.85
N PHE A 112 -7.86 -2.60 -6.03
CA PHE A 112 -9.27 -2.45 -6.31
C PHE A 112 -9.74 -1.06 -5.96
N LYS A 113 -10.92 -0.72 -6.45
CA LYS A 113 -11.66 0.46 -6.00
C LYS A 113 -12.97 0.02 -5.36
N ASP A 114 -13.30 0.61 -4.21
CA ASP A 114 -14.56 0.35 -3.55
C ASP A 114 -15.71 1.02 -4.32
N PRO A 115 -16.99 0.85 -3.92
CA PRO A 115 -18.13 1.44 -4.64
C PRO A 115 -18.07 2.97 -4.81
N ASP A 116 -17.34 3.67 -3.94
CA ASP A 116 -17.16 5.12 -4.04
C ASP A 116 -15.90 5.52 -4.80
N GLY A 117 -15.11 4.54 -5.27
CA GLY A 117 -13.88 4.79 -5.99
C GLY A 117 -12.64 4.89 -5.10
N VAL A 118 -12.73 4.55 -3.82
CA VAL A 118 -11.59 4.56 -2.91
C VAL A 118 -10.66 3.40 -3.22
N LEU A 119 -9.38 3.71 -3.39
CA LEU A 119 -8.35 2.72 -3.72
C LEU A 119 -7.96 1.90 -2.49
N PHE A 120 -7.93 0.58 -2.65
CA PHE A 120 -7.39 -0.32 -1.62
C PHE A 120 -6.69 -1.51 -2.27
N ASP A 121 -5.82 -2.16 -1.48
CA ASP A 121 -5.05 -3.32 -1.92
C ASP A 121 -5.46 -4.56 -1.15
N ILE A 122 -5.29 -5.72 -1.78
CA ILE A 122 -5.25 -7.00 -1.07
C ILE A 122 -3.93 -7.71 -1.36
N SER A 123 -3.43 -8.43 -0.38
CA SER A 123 -2.21 -9.22 -0.49
C SER A 123 -2.32 -10.46 0.39
N GLN A 124 -1.91 -11.60 -0.15
CA GLN A 124 -1.85 -12.84 0.62
C GLN A 124 -0.60 -12.88 1.51
N HIS A 125 0.50 -12.33 1.00
CA HIS A 125 1.78 -12.30 1.70
C HIS A 125 1.89 -11.19 2.74
N GLY A 126 1.01 -10.19 2.69
CA GLY A 126 1.11 -9.01 3.57
C GLY A 126 2.17 -8.01 3.10
N TRP A 127 2.67 -7.22 4.03
CA TRP A 127 3.62 -6.15 3.75
C TRP A 127 4.82 -6.25 4.68
N ILE A 128 5.97 -5.79 4.20
CA ILE A 128 7.22 -5.81 4.97
C ILE A 128 7.04 -5.13 6.33
N GLY A 129 7.55 -5.76 7.38
CA GLY A 129 7.46 -5.25 8.74
C GLY A 129 6.19 -5.65 9.48
N THR A 130 5.28 -6.42 8.86
CA THR A 130 4.06 -6.90 9.50
C THR A 130 4.15 -8.39 9.82
N ASP A 131 3.34 -8.84 10.76
CA ASP A 131 3.25 -10.27 11.09
C ASP A 131 2.75 -11.06 9.89
N GLY A 132 3.36 -12.21 9.64
CA GLY A 132 2.98 -13.09 8.55
C GLY A 132 3.48 -12.66 7.18
N CYS A 133 4.26 -11.59 7.10
CA CYS A 133 4.99 -11.24 5.89
C CYS A 133 6.22 -12.13 5.78
N GLY A 134 6.17 -13.08 4.87
CA GLY A 134 7.24 -14.05 4.66
C GLY A 134 8.34 -13.56 3.76
#